data_891bd5cedcc8cfd2837431fc9527e531
#
_entry.id   891bd5cedcc8cfd2837431fc9527e531
#
_cell.length_a   1.000
_cell.length_b   1.000
_cell.length_c   1.000
_cell.angle_alpha   90.00
_cell.angle_beta   90.00
_cell.angle_gamma   90.00
#
_symmetry.space_group_name_H-M   'P 1'
#
loop_
_entity.id
_entity.type
_entity.pdbx_description
1 polymer ?
#
loop_
_entity_poly.entity_id
_entity_poly.type
_entity_poly.pdbx_seq_one_letter_code
_entity_poly.pdbx_strand_id
1 'polypeptide(L)'
;METSQLTAEGIIGEAVRIGARMSGGEFPIEVFPIRIQRIISSLHDCQGYPVDYVAAAILAAIAVGIGNSHLVQVKRNWLESPILYMALIGRPGANKSHPLSFAFQPFIEHDYCQN
;
A
#
# COMPACT_ATOMS: atom_id res chain seq x y z
N MET A 1 35.35 13.06 12.58
CA MET A 1 34.25 12.08 12.51
C MET A 1 33.20 12.55 13.51
N GLU A 2 32.22 13.25 13.04
CA GLU A 2 31.05 13.54 13.85
C GLU A 2 30.22 12.27 13.91
N THR A 3 30.23 11.61 15.08
CA THR A 3 29.16 10.71 15.43
C THR A 3 27.90 11.57 15.56
N SER A 4 27.12 11.67 14.49
CA SER A 4 25.81 12.26 14.56
C SER A 4 25.04 11.46 15.60
N GLN A 5 24.81 12.08 16.75
CA GLN A 5 23.99 11.50 17.79
C GLN A 5 22.61 11.27 17.18
N LEU A 6 22.28 10.03 16.93
CA LEU A 6 20.93 9.60 16.57
C LEU A 6 20.04 9.83 17.79
N THR A 7 19.68 11.09 18.03
CA THR A 7 18.69 11.43 19.05
C THR A 7 17.31 11.10 18.48
N ALA A 8 16.40 10.65 19.33
CA ALA A 8 15.01 10.37 18.95
C ALA A 8 14.37 11.60 18.24
N GLU A 9 14.68 12.81 18.71
CA GLU A 9 14.23 14.07 18.10
C GLU A 9 14.81 14.27 16.70
N GLY A 10 16.05 13.91 16.47
CA GLY A 10 16.69 13.98 15.16
C GLY A 10 16.06 13.03 14.15
N ILE A 11 15.77 11.80 14.57
CA ILE A 11 15.11 10.79 13.74
C ILE A 11 13.67 11.22 13.40
N ILE A 12 12.91 11.71 14.39
CA ILE A 12 11.55 12.21 14.18
C ILE A 12 11.56 13.43 13.25
N GLY A 13 12.48 14.37 13.46
CA GLY A 13 12.63 15.53 12.60
C GLY A 13 12.94 15.17 11.15
N GLU A 14 13.82 14.21 10.93
CA GLU A 14 14.15 13.71 9.59
C GLU A 14 12.96 12.99 8.95
N ALA A 15 12.26 12.16 9.69
CA ALA A 15 11.06 11.46 9.22
C ALA A 15 9.96 12.46 8.83
N VAL A 16 9.74 13.50 9.62
CA VAL A 16 8.78 14.58 9.32
C VAL A 16 9.19 15.34 8.05
N ARG A 17 10.48 15.64 7.87
CA ARG A 17 10.99 16.33 6.66
C ARG A 17 10.84 15.47 5.41
N ILE A 18 11.13 14.18 5.51
CA ILE A 18 10.93 13.22 4.41
C ILE A 18 9.43 13.13 4.10
N GLY A 19 8.59 12.98 5.09
CA GLY A 19 7.13 12.97 4.93
C GLY A 19 6.59 14.23 4.28
N ALA A 20 7.07 15.40 4.69
CA ALA A 20 6.67 16.68 4.08
C ALA A 20 7.12 16.82 2.62
N ARG A 21 8.29 16.27 2.26
CA ARG A 21 8.75 16.25 0.86
C ARG A 21 7.96 15.26 0.00
N MET A 22 7.45 14.19 0.60
CA MET A 22 6.65 13.17 -0.07
C MET A 22 5.15 13.49 -0.08
N SER A 23 4.70 14.48 0.69
CA SER A 23 3.27 14.80 0.85
C SER A 23 2.65 15.59 -0.31
N GLY A 24 3.20 15.50 -1.50
CA GLY A 24 2.72 16.23 -2.67
C GLY A 24 2.30 15.37 -3.86
N GLY A 25 2.37 14.05 -3.75
CA GLY A 25 2.03 13.15 -4.86
C GLY A 25 0.94 12.16 -4.48
N GLU A 26 -0.12 12.11 -5.26
CA GLU A 26 -1.06 11.00 -5.22
C GLU A 26 -0.37 9.72 -5.68
N PHE A 27 -0.85 8.57 -5.22
CA PHE A 27 -0.34 7.28 -5.68
C PHE A 27 -0.42 7.18 -7.21
N PRO A 28 0.66 6.80 -7.91
CA PRO A 28 0.67 6.71 -9.37
C PRO A 28 -0.14 5.49 -9.83
N ILE A 29 -1.45 5.65 -9.98
CA ILE A 29 -2.37 4.57 -10.37
C ILE A 29 -2.08 3.99 -11.75
N GLU A 30 -1.30 4.70 -12.56
CA GLU A 30 -0.87 4.29 -13.90
C GLU A 30 0.00 3.03 -13.88
N VAL A 31 0.58 2.67 -12.73
CA VAL A 31 1.35 1.41 -12.58
C VAL A 31 0.44 0.18 -12.64
N PHE A 32 -0.86 0.34 -12.39
CA PHE A 32 -1.83 -0.75 -12.47
C PHE A 32 -2.37 -0.94 -13.90
N PRO A 33 -2.80 -2.17 -14.24
CA PRO A 33 -3.60 -2.39 -15.44
C PRO A 33 -4.86 -1.52 -15.45
N ILE A 34 -5.31 -1.15 -16.66
CA ILE A 34 -6.44 -0.22 -16.85
C ILE A 34 -7.72 -0.64 -16.12
N ARG A 35 -7.95 -1.94 -15.97
CA ARG A 35 -9.12 -2.45 -15.23
C ARG A 35 -9.06 -2.06 -13.75
N ILE A 36 -7.88 -2.16 -13.14
CA ILE A 36 -7.67 -1.79 -11.73
C ILE A 36 -7.74 -0.28 -11.57
N GLN A 37 -7.18 0.49 -12.50
CA GLN A 37 -7.31 1.95 -12.49
C GLN A 37 -8.78 2.39 -12.48
N ARG A 38 -9.62 1.74 -13.29
CA ARG A 38 -11.08 2.02 -13.34
C ARG A 38 -11.77 1.69 -12.02
N ILE A 39 -11.39 0.60 -11.37
CA ILE A 39 -11.94 0.22 -10.05
C ILE A 39 -11.57 1.29 -9.01
N ILE A 40 -10.31 1.71 -8.98
CA ILE A 40 -9.83 2.74 -8.05
C ILE A 40 -10.60 4.05 -8.26
N SER A 41 -10.72 4.49 -9.51
CA SER A 41 -11.46 5.72 -9.85
C SER A 41 -12.93 5.62 -9.46
N SER A 42 -13.59 4.50 -9.75
CA SER A 42 -14.98 4.29 -9.38
C SER A 42 -15.21 4.31 -7.87
N LEU A 43 -14.32 3.70 -7.10
CA LEU A 43 -14.41 3.70 -5.64
C LEU A 43 -14.18 5.10 -5.06
N HIS A 44 -13.27 5.86 -5.65
CA HIS A 44 -13.06 7.24 -5.27
C HIS A 44 -14.29 8.10 -5.56
N ASP A 45 -14.84 8.00 -6.77
CA ASP A 45 -15.98 8.83 -7.22
C ASP A 45 -17.29 8.46 -6.52
N CYS A 46 -17.56 7.17 -6.33
CA CYS A 46 -18.85 6.69 -5.80
C CYS A 46 -18.86 6.57 -4.27
N GLN A 47 -17.75 6.22 -3.66
CA GLN A 47 -17.63 5.95 -2.21
C GLN A 47 -16.84 7.02 -1.46
N GLY A 48 -16.18 7.91 -2.17
CA GLY A 48 -15.31 8.92 -1.56
C GLY A 48 -14.06 8.35 -0.89
N TYR A 49 -13.62 7.17 -1.28
CA TYR A 49 -12.41 6.57 -0.72
C TYR A 49 -11.16 7.29 -1.23
N PRO A 50 -10.19 7.63 -0.36
CA PRO A 50 -8.93 8.18 -0.80
C PRO A 50 -8.21 7.24 -1.76
N VAL A 51 -7.75 7.76 -2.89
CA VAL A 51 -7.05 6.99 -3.94
C VAL A 51 -5.86 6.23 -3.39
N ASP A 52 -5.06 6.88 -2.55
CA ASP A 52 -3.85 6.28 -1.97
C ASP A 52 -4.16 5.04 -1.12
N TYR A 53 -5.24 5.07 -0.34
CA TYR A 53 -5.62 3.94 0.50
C TYR A 53 -6.20 2.78 -0.31
N VAL A 54 -6.99 3.08 -1.33
CA VAL A 54 -7.51 2.06 -2.25
C VAL A 54 -6.38 1.39 -3.02
N ALA A 55 -5.48 2.19 -3.58
CA ALA A 55 -4.33 1.69 -4.34
C ALA A 55 -3.40 0.82 -3.47
N ALA A 56 -3.08 1.28 -2.26
CA ALA A 56 -2.27 0.51 -1.31
C ALA A 56 -2.95 -0.80 -0.90
N ALA A 57 -4.25 -0.77 -0.61
CA ALA A 57 -5.01 -1.96 -0.25
C ALA A 57 -5.05 -2.99 -1.37
N ILE A 58 -5.28 -2.57 -2.61
CA ILE A 58 -5.27 -3.44 -3.78
C ILE A 58 -3.87 -4.03 -4.01
N LEU A 59 -2.83 -3.24 -3.86
CA LEU A 59 -1.45 -3.72 -4.01
C LEU A 59 -1.12 -4.78 -2.95
N ALA A 60 -1.53 -4.56 -1.70
CA ALA A 60 -1.37 -5.55 -0.63
C ALA A 60 -2.15 -6.84 -0.91
N ALA A 61 -3.38 -6.73 -1.39
CA ALA A 61 -4.20 -7.89 -1.75
C ALA A 61 -3.58 -8.70 -2.90
N ILE A 62 -3.05 -8.04 -3.92
CA ILE A 62 -2.32 -8.69 -5.01
C ILE A 62 -1.09 -9.43 -4.48
N ALA A 63 -0.31 -8.80 -3.61
CA ALA A 63 0.87 -9.41 -2.99
C ALA A 63 0.52 -10.68 -2.20
N VAL A 64 -0.57 -10.65 -1.43
CA VAL A 64 -1.09 -11.82 -0.71
C VAL A 64 -1.56 -12.91 -1.68
N GLY A 65 -2.25 -12.53 -2.75
CA GLY A 65 -2.74 -13.47 -3.76
C GLY A 65 -1.61 -14.17 -4.51
N ILE A 66 -0.51 -13.50 -4.81
CA ILE A 66 0.69 -14.10 -5.40
C ILE A 66 1.36 -15.05 -4.39
N GLY A 67 1.47 -14.62 -3.14
CA GLY A 67 2.10 -15.40 -2.07
C GLY A 67 3.50 -15.89 -2.46
N ASN A 68 3.69 -17.19 -2.38
CA ASN A 68 4.95 -17.85 -2.75
C ASN A 68 4.95 -18.49 -4.15
N SER A 69 3.90 -18.27 -4.95
CA SER A 69 3.78 -18.89 -6.27
C SER A 69 4.75 -18.34 -7.30
N HIS A 70 5.15 -17.08 -7.15
CA HIS A 70 6.03 -16.38 -8.07
C HIS A 70 7.07 -15.56 -7.32
N LEU A 71 8.25 -15.48 -7.91
CA LEU A 71 9.35 -14.63 -7.42
C LEU A 71 9.69 -13.59 -8.48
N VAL A 72 10.12 -12.43 -8.03
CA VAL A 72 10.60 -11.35 -8.91
C VAL A 72 12.12 -11.43 -9.00
N GLN A 73 12.64 -11.53 -10.21
CA GLN A 73 14.06 -11.42 -10.45
C GLN A 73 14.46 -9.95 -10.63
N VAL A 74 15.00 -9.36 -9.57
CA VAL A 74 15.44 -7.96 -9.57
C VAL A 74 16.73 -7.78 -10.36
N LYS A 75 17.67 -8.71 -10.17
CA LYS A 75 18.94 -8.79 -10.89
C LYS A 75 19.31 -10.26 -11.08
N ARG A 76 20.34 -10.51 -11.91
CA ARG A 76 20.92 -11.85 -12.03
C ARG A 76 21.33 -12.36 -10.64
N ASN A 77 20.80 -13.50 -10.24
CA ASN A 77 20.98 -14.13 -8.91
C ASN A 77 20.34 -13.39 -7.71
N TRP A 78 19.42 -12.47 -7.95
CA TRP A 78 18.64 -11.82 -6.90
C TRP A 78 17.14 -12.01 -7.13
N LEU A 79 16.57 -12.95 -6.40
CA LEU A 79 15.15 -13.28 -6.41
C LEU A 79 14.51 -12.78 -5.12
N GLU A 80 13.39 -12.10 -5.26
CA GLU A 80 12.60 -11.60 -4.13
C GLU A 80 11.15 -12.06 -4.23
N SER A 81 10.52 -12.28 -3.08
CA SER A 81 9.09 -12.56 -3.01
C SER A 81 8.29 -11.25 -3.00
N PRO A 82 7.05 -11.25 -3.50
CA PRO A 82 6.21 -10.05 -3.56
C PRO A 82 5.57 -9.72 -2.19
N ILE A 83 6.31 -9.89 -1.11
CA ILE A 83 5.84 -9.55 0.23
C ILE A 83 5.95 -8.05 0.44
N LEU A 84 4.84 -7.42 0.82
CA LEU A 84 4.78 -6.00 1.11
C LEU A 84 4.41 -5.74 2.56
N TYR A 85 5.17 -4.86 3.19
CA TYR A 85 4.86 -4.31 4.51
C TYR A 85 4.43 -2.86 4.32
N MET A 86 3.16 -2.57 4.61
CA MET A 86 2.61 -1.24 4.43
C MET A 86 1.91 -0.76 5.70
N ALA A 87 1.99 0.54 5.95
CA ALA A 87 1.25 1.21 6.99
C ALA A 87 0.42 2.34 6.39
N LEU A 88 -0.88 2.33 6.66
CA LEU A 88 -1.79 3.39 6.27
C LEU A 88 -1.92 4.38 7.43
N ILE A 89 -1.40 5.57 7.23
CA ILE A 89 -1.40 6.63 8.24
C ILE A 89 -2.36 7.73 7.79
N GLY A 90 -3.28 8.11 8.67
CA GLY A 90 -4.23 9.17 8.39
C GLY A 90 -4.96 9.60 9.64
N ARG A 91 -5.67 10.73 9.56
CA ARG A 91 -6.48 11.23 10.65
C ARG A 91 -7.63 10.28 10.98
N PRO A 92 -8.16 10.29 12.22
CA PRO A 92 -9.38 9.57 12.54
C PRO A 92 -10.52 9.96 11.56
N GLY A 93 -11.27 8.99 11.08
CA GLY A 93 -12.34 9.23 10.10
C GLY A 93 -11.91 9.35 8.64
N ALA A 94 -10.63 9.11 8.31
CA ALA A 94 -10.10 9.20 6.94
C ALA A 94 -10.44 7.99 6.04
N ASN A 95 -11.39 7.15 6.41
CA ASN A 95 -11.82 5.98 5.62
C ASN A 95 -10.69 4.99 5.28
N LYS A 96 -9.83 4.68 6.23
CA LYS A 96 -8.72 3.74 6.03
C LYS A 96 -9.17 2.28 5.95
N SER A 97 -10.17 1.90 6.75
CA SER A 97 -10.60 0.51 6.91
C SER A 97 -11.46 0.00 5.76
N HIS A 98 -12.32 0.83 5.19
CA HIS A 98 -13.22 0.44 4.12
C HIS A 98 -12.50 0.01 2.83
N PRO A 99 -11.50 0.76 2.32
CA PRO A 99 -10.70 0.31 1.18
C PRO A 99 -9.99 -1.01 1.42
N LEU A 100 -9.47 -1.20 2.63
CA LEU A 100 -8.79 -2.44 3.02
C LEU A 100 -9.76 -3.63 3.02
N SER A 101 -10.94 -3.46 3.65
CA SER A 101 -11.99 -4.48 3.65
C SER A 101 -12.45 -4.83 2.25
N PHE A 102 -12.63 -3.85 1.37
CA PHE A 102 -12.98 -4.07 -0.02
C PHE A 102 -11.95 -4.93 -0.76
N ALA A 103 -10.66 -4.57 -0.64
CA ALA A 103 -9.59 -5.27 -1.34
C ALA A 103 -9.42 -6.72 -0.89
N PHE A 104 -9.67 -7.02 0.40
CA PHE A 104 -9.52 -8.36 0.98
C PHE A 104 -10.80 -9.19 0.99
N GLN A 105 -11.94 -8.63 0.58
CA GLN A 105 -13.22 -9.34 0.53
C GLN A 105 -13.18 -10.68 -0.23
N PRO A 106 -12.55 -10.79 -1.42
CA PRO A 106 -12.46 -12.06 -2.14
C PRO A 106 -11.75 -13.17 -1.36
N PHE A 107 -10.75 -12.83 -0.56
CA PHE A 107 -10.03 -13.81 0.26
C PHE A 107 -10.89 -14.29 1.43
N ILE A 108 -11.62 -13.38 2.06
CA ILE A 108 -12.54 -13.69 3.16
C ILE A 108 -13.67 -14.62 2.67
N GLU A 109 -14.26 -14.30 1.54
CA GLU A 109 -15.32 -15.14 0.93
C GLU A 109 -14.82 -16.52 0.55
N HIS A 110 -13.61 -16.60 -0.01
CA HIS A 110 -12.99 -17.88 -0.36
C HIS A 110 -12.80 -18.76 0.87
N ASP A 111 -12.31 -18.20 1.98
CA ASP A 111 -12.09 -18.94 3.21
C ASP A 111 -13.40 -19.46 3.81
N TYR A 112 -14.49 -18.68 3.75
CA TYR A 112 -15.81 -19.13 4.18
C TYR A 112 -16.39 -20.27 3.31
N CYS A 113 -16.06 -20.32 2.03
CA CYS A 113 -16.52 -21.39 1.15
C CYS A 113 -15.75 -22.70 1.32
N GLN A 114 -14.58 -22.68 1.95
CA GLN A 114 -13.72 -23.86 2.16
C GLN A 114 -14.00 -24.57 3.50
N ASN A 115 -14.66 -23.91 4.44
CA ASN A 115 -15.06 -24.44 5.75
C ASN A 115 -16.53 -24.83 5.78
#